data_d0d025978e35eac6e1caea3e1fb7dfa7
#
_entry.id   d0d025978e35eac6e1caea3e1fb7dfa7
#
_cell.length_a   1.000
_cell.length_b   1.000
_cell.length_c   1.000
_cell.angle_alpha   90.00
_cell.angle_beta   90.00
_cell.angle_gamma   90.00
#
_symmetry.space_group_name_H-M   'P 1'
#
loop_
_entity.id
_entity.type
_entity.pdbx_description
1 polymer ?
#
loop_
_entity_poly.entity_id
_entity_poly.type
_entity_poly.pdbx_seq_one_letter_code
_entity_poly.pdbx_strand_id
1 'polypeptide(L)'
;MKTFVLNLLACACAFSAYAQDIKVKKGQIMIDNNVVASIKEEENGYLFSNPDGSPVITVYITSYTKGKVQTPDQWLICTSPDGKTFELPNPKDRLLLSFNKVYTHKLFDSNPQLLTTNGLDKNTITKLFEEGSHPFSHKWDSIYNRLKDEEKKEEELITNKTFVINNAGEIISNKNIIGKVFVNKQTLGSYTYYIKDAKGNQIAKLETPSWTGSSNFSPITTCDNNRLMFLEYKSATQLPADNVALHLVAKLLSQGYPLGDMTEDIKDRLENNAKRKEQQALNQEKQQVKAAMDASVNIYNTPGKVILKDGTTAEGAITILFESIEKKMGRGISGIIDLDAPALGTTALLTQTDANGNKTEKKYKASEGAMIHFNNRSFLGCKGSKDGVLNNVGGSSSINIGTRRSQFFEVLYNDGKENFILQHPLDKGELYLKLKNKDEAIYLGNKALLGSRSEKSKAKLTTEYLQCPSIDATKYDTTTIDGLK
;
A
#
# COMPACT_ATOMS: atom_id res chain seq x y z
N MET A 1 25.73 4.40 -1.73
CA MET A 1 24.51 4.04 -0.97
C MET A 1 23.31 4.97 -1.25
N LYS A 2 23.23 5.64 -2.42
CA LYS A 2 22.13 6.55 -2.80
C LYS A 2 21.31 6.10 -4.01
N THR A 3 21.64 4.97 -4.63
CA THR A 3 21.02 4.51 -5.89
C THR A 3 20.05 3.35 -5.73
N PHE A 4 19.95 2.74 -4.54
CA PHE A 4 19.12 1.55 -4.31
C PHE A 4 17.68 1.83 -3.85
N VAL A 5 17.40 3.08 -3.45
CA VAL A 5 16.04 3.46 -2.95
C VAL A 5 15.13 3.94 -4.08
N LEU A 6 15.66 4.27 -5.25
CA LEU A 6 14.88 4.89 -6.33
C LEU A 6 14.10 3.87 -7.18
N ASN A 7 14.48 2.60 -7.20
CA ASN A 7 13.82 1.60 -8.06
C ASN A 7 12.61 0.89 -7.42
N LEU A 8 12.41 1.01 -6.11
CA LEU A 8 11.21 0.45 -5.45
C LEU A 8 9.97 1.37 -5.56
N LEU A 9 10.15 2.63 -5.97
CA LEU A 9 9.06 3.60 -6.08
C LEU A 9 8.41 3.67 -7.48
N ALA A 10 9.03 3.08 -8.49
CA ALA A 10 8.51 3.15 -9.86
C ALA A 10 7.36 2.15 -10.16
N CYS A 11 7.15 1.15 -9.32
CA CYS A 11 6.10 0.14 -9.52
C CYS A 11 4.73 0.49 -8.90
N ALA A 12 4.59 1.61 -8.20
CA ALA A 12 3.32 1.94 -7.50
C ALA A 12 2.30 2.73 -8.35
N CYS A 13 2.61 3.08 -9.59
CA CYS A 13 1.85 4.09 -10.34
C CYS A 13 0.90 3.57 -11.42
N ALA A 14 0.46 2.31 -11.38
CA ALA A 14 -0.51 1.81 -12.38
C ALA A 14 -1.57 0.86 -11.82
N PHE A 15 -2.05 1.08 -10.60
CA PHE A 15 -3.19 0.31 -10.09
C PHE A 15 -4.51 1.03 -10.38
N SER A 16 -4.93 1.07 -11.63
CA SER A 16 -6.35 0.93 -11.92
C SER A 16 -6.67 -0.55 -11.67
N ALA A 17 -7.07 -0.88 -10.44
CA ALA A 17 -7.55 -2.21 -10.12
C ALA A 17 -8.86 -2.44 -10.87
N TYR A 18 -8.79 -2.93 -12.10
CA TYR A 18 -9.82 -3.77 -12.64
C TYR A 18 -9.82 -5.00 -11.75
N ALA A 19 -10.83 -5.13 -10.88
CA ALA A 19 -11.13 -6.38 -10.22
C ALA A 19 -11.62 -7.34 -11.32
N GLN A 20 -10.68 -7.95 -12.03
CA GLN A 20 -10.99 -9.00 -13.00
C GLN A 20 -11.55 -10.17 -12.21
N ASP A 21 -12.74 -10.64 -12.57
CA ASP A 21 -13.35 -11.82 -11.95
C ASP A 21 -12.60 -13.06 -12.45
N ILE A 22 -11.51 -13.40 -11.74
CA ILE A 22 -10.69 -14.57 -12.05
C ILE A 22 -11.42 -15.81 -11.56
N LYS A 23 -11.82 -16.67 -12.46
CA LYS A 23 -12.44 -17.97 -12.18
C LYS A 23 -11.47 -19.11 -12.47
N VAL A 24 -11.43 -20.08 -11.55
CA VAL A 24 -10.65 -21.31 -11.75
C VAL A 24 -11.60 -22.50 -11.78
N LYS A 25 -11.61 -23.23 -12.90
CA LYS A 25 -12.45 -24.41 -13.12
C LYS A 25 -11.64 -25.51 -13.81
N LYS A 26 -11.54 -26.70 -13.18
CA LYS A 26 -10.79 -27.86 -13.71
C LYS A 26 -9.35 -27.51 -14.15
N GLY A 27 -8.66 -26.69 -13.37
CA GLY A 27 -7.30 -26.26 -13.70
C GLY A 27 -7.18 -25.19 -14.79
N GLN A 28 -8.29 -24.70 -15.36
CA GLN A 28 -8.31 -23.57 -16.27
C GLN A 28 -8.55 -22.28 -15.52
N ILE A 29 -7.77 -21.25 -15.81
CA ILE A 29 -7.90 -19.88 -15.28
C ILE A 29 -8.61 -19.06 -16.35
N MET A 30 -9.71 -18.41 -15.97
CA MET A 30 -10.62 -17.74 -16.88
C MET A 30 -10.85 -16.29 -16.43
N ILE A 31 -10.87 -15.38 -17.40
CA ILE A 31 -11.31 -13.99 -17.24
C ILE A 31 -12.46 -13.81 -18.25
N ASP A 32 -13.60 -13.28 -17.79
CA ASP A 32 -14.80 -13.08 -18.62
C ASP A 32 -15.23 -14.33 -19.43
N ASN A 33 -15.09 -15.51 -18.80
CA ASN A 33 -15.33 -16.85 -19.35
C ASN A 33 -14.36 -17.28 -20.49
N ASN A 34 -13.33 -16.53 -20.77
CA ASN A 34 -12.27 -16.93 -21.69
C ASN A 34 -11.12 -17.58 -20.92
N VAL A 35 -10.63 -18.73 -21.40
CA VAL A 35 -9.45 -19.38 -20.81
C VAL A 35 -8.21 -18.56 -21.16
N VAL A 36 -7.55 -18.03 -20.14
CA VAL A 36 -6.36 -17.17 -20.30
C VAL A 36 -5.07 -17.84 -19.83
N ALA A 37 -5.17 -18.86 -18.97
CA ALA A 37 -4.05 -19.65 -18.49
C ALA A 37 -4.54 -20.99 -17.95
N SER A 38 -3.62 -21.87 -17.57
CA SER A 38 -3.93 -23.09 -16.83
C SER A 38 -3.04 -23.22 -15.60
N ILE A 39 -3.51 -23.97 -14.61
CA ILE A 39 -2.77 -24.31 -13.39
C ILE A 39 -2.84 -25.82 -13.16
N LYS A 40 -1.72 -26.43 -12.85
CA LYS A 40 -1.58 -27.86 -12.55
C LYS A 40 -0.68 -28.01 -11.33
N GLU A 41 -1.05 -28.94 -10.44
CA GLU A 41 -0.20 -29.35 -9.35
C GLU A 41 0.95 -30.25 -9.87
N GLU A 42 2.16 -29.98 -9.38
CA GLU A 42 3.37 -30.73 -9.65
C GLU A 42 4.11 -31.04 -8.36
N GLU A 43 5.14 -31.86 -8.40
CA GLU A 43 5.89 -32.31 -7.22
C GLU A 43 6.45 -31.13 -6.40
N ASN A 44 6.88 -30.05 -7.07
CA ASN A 44 7.53 -28.89 -6.44
C ASN A 44 6.66 -27.63 -6.43
N GLY A 45 5.33 -27.77 -6.52
CA GLY A 45 4.43 -26.62 -6.45
C GLY A 45 3.34 -26.63 -7.52
N TYR A 46 2.95 -25.45 -7.96
CA TYR A 46 1.87 -25.27 -8.94
C TYR A 46 2.40 -24.61 -10.21
N LEU A 47 2.34 -25.34 -11.31
CA LEU A 47 2.74 -24.86 -12.64
C LEU A 47 1.61 -24.08 -13.28
N PHE A 48 1.91 -22.83 -13.67
CA PHE A 48 1.07 -22.00 -14.50
C PHE A 48 1.57 -22.04 -15.94
N SER A 49 0.67 -22.29 -16.87
CA SER A 49 0.97 -22.42 -18.29
C SER A 49 0.06 -21.53 -19.13
N ASN A 50 0.50 -21.18 -20.31
CA ASN A 50 -0.34 -20.51 -21.32
C ASN A 50 -1.51 -21.42 -21.76
N PRO A 51 -2.52 -20.88 -22.45
CA PRO A 51 -3.63 -21.68 -22.99
C PRO A 51 -3.21 -22.81 -23.95
N ASP A 52 -2.06 -22.67 -24.61
CA ASP A 52 -1.45 -23.69 -25.48
C ASP A 52 -0.71 -24.81 -24.70
N GLY A 53 -0.69 -24.72 -23.36
CA GLY A 53 -0.01 -25.66 -22.49
C GLY A 53 1.48 -25.39 -22.28
N SER A 54 2.06 -24.36 -22.92
CA SER A 54 3.47 -24.03 -22.71
C SER A 54 3.72 -23.57 -21.26
N PRO A 55 4.69 -24.16 -20.54
CA PRO A 55 4.99 -23.82 -19.15
C PRO A 55 5.57 -22.42 -19.04
N VAL A 56 5.17 -21.67 -18.01
CA VAL A 56 5.63 -20.29 -17.82
C VAL A 56 6.28 -20.09 -16.45
N ILE A 57 5.62 -20.52 -15.39
CA ILE A 57 6.08 -20.26 -14.01
C ILE A 57 5.57 -21.33 -13.06
N THR A 58 6.44 -21.89 -12.25
CA THR A 58 6.08 -22.74 -11.12
C THR A 58 6.13 -21.94 -9.83
N VAL A 59 5.10 -22.06 -9.00
CA VAL A 59 4.94 -21.30 -7.75
C VAL A 59 4.80 -22.24 -6.59
N TYR A 60 5.57 -22.01 -5.53
CA TYR A 60 5.39 -22.69 -4.26
C TYR A 60 5.54 -21.73 -3.08
N ILE A 61 4.91 -22.09 -1.96
CA ILE A 61 5.00 -21.35 -0.72
C ILE A 61 6.18 -21.91 0.07
N THR A 62 7.01 -21.01 0.57
CA THR A 62 8.15 -21.37 1.42
C THR A 62 8.19 -20.51 2.68
N SER A 63 9.00 -20.94 3.63
CA SER A 63 9.41 -20.19 4.81
C SER A 63 10.90 -20.36 5.03
N TYR A 64 11.49 -19.44 5.79
CA TYR A 64 12.92 -19.54 6.08
C TYR A 64 13.20 -20.58 7.14
N THR A 65 14.15 -21.47 6.83
CA THR A 65 14.71 -22.43 7.78
C THR A 65 16.21 -22.54 7.54
N LYS A 66 17.02 -22.13 8.52
CA LYS A 66 18.48 -22.22 8.45
C LYS A 66 19.05 -22.37 9.86
N GLY A 67 19.77 -23.46 10.11
CA GLY A 67 20.29 -23.79 11.44
C GLY A 67 19.16 -23.89 12.47
N LYS A 68 19.26 -23.11 13.55
CA LYS A 68 18.22 -23.03 14.60
C LYS A 68 17.09 -22.03 14.26
N VAL A 69 17.20 -21.29 13.17
CA VAL A 69 16.28 -20.21 12.81
C VAL A 69 15.19 -20.75 11.90
N GLN A 70 13.95 -20.70 12.36
CA GLN A 70 12.75 -21.02 11.58
C GLN A 70 11.72 -19.92 11.80
N THR A 71 11.17 -19.35 10.72
CA THR A 71 10.18 -18.28 10.79
C THR A 71 8.79 -18.74 10.40
N PRO A 72 7.72 -18.19 10.99
CA PRO A 72 6.35 -18.36 10.49
C PRO A 72 6.07 -17.54 9.24
N ASP A 73 6.92 -16.56 8.91
CA ASP A 73 6.75 -15.74 7.70
C ASP A 73 6.87 -16.64 6.47
N GLN A 74 5.89 -16.52 5.58
CA GLN A 74 5.84 -17.27 4.33
C GLN A 74 5.81 -16.33 3.15
N TRP A 75 6.42 -16.74 2.03
CA TRP A 75 6.36 -16.04 0.75
C TRP A 75 6.29 -17.02 -0.40
N LEU A 76 6.03 -16.49 -1.59
CA LEU A 76 6.01 -17.28 -2.81
C LEU A 76 7.40 -17.28 -3.44
N ILE A 77 7.85 -18.45 -3.86
CA ILE A 77 8.96 -18.58 -4.82
C ILE A 77 8.37 -18.92 -6.17
N CYS A 78 8.76 -18.14 -7.13
CA CYS A 78 8.41 -18.27 -8.53
C CYS A 78 9.62 -18.78 -9.30
N THR A 79 9.48 -19.90 -10.01
CA THR A 79 10.56 -20.57 -10.77
C THR A 79 10.19 -20.64 -12.22
N SER A 80 11.08 -20.21 -13.12
CA SER A 80 10.94 -20.36 -14.57
C SER A 80 11.30 -21.79 -15.02
N PRO A 81 10.92 -22.21 -16.22
CA PRO A 81 11.32 -23.51 -16.78
C PRO A 81 12.84 -23.70 -16.92
N ASP A 82 13.60 -22.61 -17.06
CA ASP A 82 15.08 -22.61 -17.11
C ASP A 82 15.75 -22.48 -15.72
N GLY A 83 14.97 -22.51 -14.64
CA GLY A 83 15.45 -22.55 -13.26
C GLY A 83 15.77 -21.20 -12.62
N LYS A 84 15.49 -20.06 -13.29
CA LYS A 84 15.59 -18.74 -12.65
C LYS A 84 14.49 -18.57 -11.61
N THR A 85 14.75 -17.79 -10.57
CA THR A 85 13.80 -17.59 -9.49
C THR A 85 13.66 -16.14 -9.10
N PHE A 86 12.48 -15.79 -8.57
CA PHE A 86 12.22 -14.54 -7.85
C PHE A 86 11.20 -14.77 -6.74
N GLU A 87 11.08 -13.83 -5.82
CA GLU A 87 10.18 -13.92 -4.67
C GLU A 87 9.05 -12.90 -4.75
N LEU A 88 7.85 -13.31 -4.30
CA LEU A 88 6.68 -12.45 -4.12
C LEU A 88 6.13 -12.58 -2.70
N PRO A 89 5.47 -11.54 -2.18
CA PRO A 89 4.79 -11.63 -0.89
C PRO A 89 3.70 -12.71 -0.93
N ASN A 90 3.47 -13.38 0.21
CA ASN A 90 2.34 -14.30 0.36
C ASN A 90 1.11 -13.51 0.86
N PRO A 91 0.09 -13.26 0.03
CA PRO A 91 -1.12 -12.58 0.45
C PRO A 91 -1.87 -13.36 1.53
N LYS A 92 -2.73 -12.67 2.28
CA LYS A 92 -3.59 -13.30 3.28
C LYS A 92 -4.42 -14.41 2.64
N ASP A 93 -4.59 -15.50 3.37
CA ASP A 93 -5.41 -16.62 2.91
C ASP A 93 -6.86 -16.20 2.70
N ARG A 94 -7.41 -16.60 1.56
CA ARG A 94 -8.84 -16.59 1.31
C ARG A 94 -9.41 -17.98 1.62
N LEU A 95 -10.61 -18.05 2.18
CA LEU A 95 -11.32 -19.32 2.37
C LEU A 95 -11.74 -19.88 1.01
N LEU A 96 -10.89 -20.69 0.41
CA LEU A 96 -11.10 -21.30 -0.90
C LEU A 96 -11.00 -22.82 -0.77
N LEU A 97 -11.93 -23.54 -1.41
CA LEU A 97 -12.06 -24.99 -1.30
C LEU A 97 -11.10 -25.80 -2.21
N SER A 98 -10.22 -25.13 -2.95
CA SER A 98 -9.33 -25.79 -3.90
C SER A 98 -7.95 -25.11 -3.90
N PHE A 99 -6.90 -25.92 -3.80
CA PHE A 99 -5.52 -25.42 -3.86
C PHE A 99 -5.21 -24.67 -5.16
N ASN A 100 -5.74 -25.12 -6.31
CA ASN A 100 -5.60 -24.39 -7.57
C ASN A 100 -6.14 -22.96 -7.45
N LYS A 101 -7.29 -22.75 -6.79
CA LYS A 101 -7.82 -21.41 -6.53
C LYS A 101 -6.94 -20.64 -5.57
N VAL A 102 -6.47 -21.28 -4.49
CA VAL A 102 -5.58 -20.65 -3.50
C VAL A 102 -4.32 -20.12 -4.17
N TYR A 103 -3.60 -20.96 -4.93
CA TYR A 103 -2.36 -20.55 -5.58
C TYR A 103 -2.57 -19.53 -6.70
N THR A 104 -3.68 -19.64 -7.46
CA THR A 104 -4.05 -18.63 -8.44
C THR A 104 -4.24 -17.26 -7.80
N HIS A 105 -5.03 -17.19 -6.71
CA HIS A 105 -5.22 -15.93 -6.00
C HIS A 105 -3.95 -15.44 -5.33
N LYS A 106 -3.16 -16.31 -4.71
CA LYS A 106 -1.89 -15.91 -4.10
C LYS A 106 -0.94 -15.28 -5.12
N LEU A 107 -0.79 -15.88 -6.30
CA LEU A 107 0.09 -15.34 -7.33
C LEU A 107 -0.41 -13.98 -7.85
N PHE A 108 -1.67 -13.89 -8.26
CA PHE A 108 -2.18 -12.68 -8.91
C PHE A 108 -2.59 -11.58 -7.93
N ASP A 109 -2.92 -11.89 -6.68
CA ASP A 109 -3.08 -10.89 -5.62
C ASP A 109 -1.72 -10.30 -5.19
N SER A 110 -0.64 -11.09 -5.25
CA SER A 110 0.71 -10.59 -4.96
C SER A 110 1.27 -9.71 -6.07
N ASN A 111 0.94 -9.99 -7.32
CA ASN A 111 1.30 -9.18 -8.48
C ASN A 111 0.25 -9.30 -9.59
N PRO A 112 -0.73 -8.38 -9.63
CA PRO A 112 -1.80 -8.38 -10.63
C PRO A 112 -1.33 -8.20 -12.09
N GLN A 113 -0.12 -7.67 -12.30
CA GLN A 113 0.41 -7.46 -13.66
C GLN A 113 0.85 -8.75 -14.35
N LEU A 114 0.92 -9.87 -13.62
CA LEU A 114 1.29 -11.17 -14.18
C LEU A 114 0.21 -11.79 -15.06
N LEU A 115 -1.04 -11.31 -14.96
CA LEU A 115 -2.18 -11.84 -15.72
C LEU A 115 -2.91 -10.72 -16.44
N THR A 116 -3.16 -10.91 -17.72
CA THR A 116 -3.95 -10.02 -18.57
C THR A 116 -5.14 -10.78 -19.18
N THR A 117 -6.04 -10.08 -19.84
CA THR A 117 -7.12 -10.70 -20.63
C THR A 117 -6.62 -11.59 -21.76
N ASN A 118 -5.37 -11.45 -22.16
CA ASN A 118 -4.73 -12.24 -23.22
C ASN A 118 -3.88 -13.42 -22.69
N GLY A 119 -3.79 -13.57 -21.37
CA GLY A 119 -3.01 -14.62 -20.71
C GLY A 119 -1.96 -14.09 -19.75
N LEU A 120 -0.98 -14.93 -19.45
CA LEU A 120 0.18 -14.57 -18.63
C LEU A 120 1.04 -13.54 -19.35
N ASP A 121 1.36 -12.43 -18.67
CA ASP A 121 2.18 -11.36 -19.26
C ASP A 121 3.66 -11.77 -19.30
N LYS A 122 4.09 -12.25 -20.49
CA LYS A 122 5.46 -12.72 -20.70
C LYS A 122 6.51 -11.65 -20.43
N ASN A 123 6.23 -10.39 -20.76
CA ASN A 123 7.20 -9.31 -20.62
C ASN A 123 7.44 -9.03 -19.13
N THR A 124 6.38 -8.87 -18.34
CA THR A 124 6.46 -8.68 -16.90
C THR A 124 7.14 -9.88 -16.24
N ILE A 125 6.77 -11.11 -16.60
CA ILE A 125 7.35 -12.34 -16.04
C ILE A 125 8.84 -12.43 -16.36
N THR A 126 9.23 -12.23 -17.62
CA THR A 126 10.64 -12.27 -18.05
C THR A 126 11.47 -11.23 -17.29
N LYS A 127 10.95 -10.01 -17.18
CA LYS A 127 11.62 -8.94 -16.43
C LYS A 127 11.85 -9.30 -14.97
N LEU A 128 10.86 -9.88 -14.28
CA LEU A 128 11.00 -10.32 -12.89
C LEU A 128 12.04 -11.43 -12.75
N PHE A 129 12.12 -12.36 -13.69
CA PHE A 129 13.17 -13.39 -13.70
C PHE A 129 14.57 -12.83 -13.99
N GLU A 130 14.66 -11.81 -14.85
CA GLU A 130 15.92 -11.11 -15.11
C GLU A 130 16.40 -10.29 -13.90
N GLU A 131 15.49 -9.64 -13.19
CA GLU A 131 15.78 -8.93 -11.96
C GLU A 131 16.19 -9.88 -10.82
N GLY A 132 15.65 -11.09 -10.78
CA GLY A 132 15.98 -12.14 -9.82
C GLY A 132 15.91 -11.67 -8.36
N SER A 133 14.86 -10.91 -7.99
CA SER A 133 14.76 -10.28 -6.67
C SER A 133 14.35 -11.27 -5.59
N HIS A 134 15.16 -11.37 -4.51
CA HIS A 134 14.94 -12.23 -3.35
C HIS A 134 14.84 -11.44 -2.03
N PRO A 135 13.88 -10.53 -1.88
CA PRO A 135 13.82 -9.62 -0.74
C PRO A 135 13.55 -10.33 0.59
N PHE A 136 12.79 -11.41 0.58
CA PHE A 136 12.42 -12.15 1.79
C PHE A 136 13.56 -13.03 2.28
N SER A 137 14.19 -13.81 1.40
CA SER A 137 15.37 -14.62 1.74
C SER A 137 16.52 -13.73 2.22
N HIS A 138 16.82 -12.64 1.52
CA HIS A 138 17.88 -11.71 1.92
C HIS A 138 17.62 -11.04 3.28
N LYS A 139 16.35 -10.67 3.54
CA LYS A 139 15.95 -10.16 4.85
C LYS A 139 16.27 -11.16 5.96
N TRP A 140 15.86 -12.42 5.76
CA TRP A 140 16.04 -13.46 6.77
C TRP A 140 17.47 -13.94 6.88
N ASP A 141 18.25 -13.96 5.80
CA ASP A 141 19.69 -14.20 5.86
C ASP A 141 20.42 -13.12 6.68
N SER A 142 20.03 -11.85 6.52
CA SER A 142 20.55 -10.75 7.33
C SER A 142 20.21 -10.93 8.82
N ILE A 143 18.96 -11.32 9.13
CA ILE A 143 18.52 -11.61 10.50
C ILE A 143 19.30 -12.81 11.06
N TYR A 144 19.47 -13.89 10.30
CA TYR A 144 20.22 -15.09 10.70
C TYR A 144 21.66 -14.76 11.05
N ASN A 145 22.36 -14.00 10.19
CA ASN A 145 23.75 -13.62 10.41
C ASN A 145 23.88 -12.77 11.68
N ARG A 146 22.98 -11.81 11.88
CA ARG A 146 22.95 -11.01 13.11
C ARG A 146 22.74 -11.86 14.35
N LEU A 147 21.77 -12.78 14.35
CA LEU A 147 21.50 -13.67 15.48
C LEU A 147 22.67 -14.59 15.79
N LYS A 148 23.39 -15.06 14.76
CA LYS A 148 24.61 -15.85 14.93
C LYS A 148 25.74 -15.03 15.58
N ASP A 149 25.90 -13.79 15.18
CA ASP A 149 26.91 -12.88 15.80
C ASP A 149 26.53 -12.53 17.25
N GLU A 150 25.24 -12.39 17.54
CA GLU A 150 24.73 -12.19 18.90
C GLU A 150 24.94 -13.42 19.75
N GLU A 151 24.63 -14.65 19.26
CA GLU A 151 24.86 -15.92 19.94
C GLU A 151 26.36 -16.10 20.29
N LYS A 152 27.26 -15.74 19.37
CA LYS A 152 28.69 -15.79 19.65
C LYS A 152 29.10 -14.90 20.82
N LYS A 153 28.58 -13.68 20.89
CA LYS A 153 28.84 -12.77 22.03
C LYS A 153 28.28 -13.31 23.34
N GLU A 154 27.09 -13.91 23.30
CA GLU A 154 26.48 -14.55 24.46
C GLU A 154 27.33 -15.70 24.99
N GLU A 155 27.79 -16.58 24.09
CA GLU A 155 28.67 -17.70 24.44
C GLU A 155 30.03 -17.22 25.01
N GLU A 156 30.59 -16.13 24.47
CA GLU A 156 31.78 -15.52 25.01
C GLU A 156 31.59 -15.06 26.47
N LEU A 157 30.48 -14.40 26.79
CA LEU A 157 30.16 -13.95 28.14
C LEU A 157 29.98 -15.13 29.12
N ILE A 158 29.35 -16.20 28.66
CA ILE A 158 29.13 -17.43 29.43
C ILE A 158 30.44 -18.15 29.67
N THR A 159 31.22 -18.39 28.63
CA THR A 159 32.51 -19.12 28.68
C THR A 159 33.54 -18.42 29.55
N ASN A 160 33.61 -17.09 29.46
CA ASN A 160 34.50 -16.28 30.27
C ASN A 160 33.98 -16.08 31.70
N LYS A 161 32.84 -16.66 32.07
CA LYS A 161 32.21 -16.50 33.39
C LYS A 161 32.11 -15.02 33.81
N THR A 162 31.78 -14.13 32.86
CA THR A 162 31.61 -12.69 33.13
C THR A 162 30.51 -12.46 34.19
N PHE A 163 29.59 -13.38 34.30
CA PHE A 163 28.60 -13.46 35.35
C PHE A 163 28.29 -14.95 35.69
N VAL A 164 27.66 -15.16 36.84
CA VAL A 164 27.09 -16.45 37.25
C VAL A 164 25.71 -16.25 37.84
N ILE A 165 24.87 -17.26 37.75
CA ILE A 165 23.55 -17.26 38.37
C ILE A 165 23.56 -18.36 39.44
N ASN A 166 23.28 -18.00 40.70
CA ASN A 166 23.21 -18.99 41.77
C ASN A 166 21.81 -19.62 41.88
N ASN A 167 21.67 -20.64 42.72
CA ASN A 167 20.40 -21.34 42.95
C ASN A 167 19.27 -20.46 43.49
N ALA A 168 19.59 -19.31 44.09
CA ALA A 168 18.59 -18.32 44.55
C ALA A 168 18.18 -17.37 43.41
N GLY A 169 18.72 -17.53 42.23
CA GLY A 169 18.47 -16.72 41.05
C GLY A 169 19.27 -15.40 41.03
N GLU A 170 20.19 -15.19 41.95
CA GLU A 170 20.99 -13.96 41.99
C GLU A 170 22.03 -14.01 40.85
N ILE A 171 22.10 -12.90 40.10
CA ILE A 171 23.06 -12.68 39.01
C ILE A 171 24.26 -11.97 39.62
N ILE A 172 25.41 -12.63 39.60
CA ILE A 172 26.62 -12.15 40.26
C ILE A 172 27.69 -11.89 39.19
N SER A 173 28.26 -10.70 39.19
CA SER A 173 29.39 -10.29 38.35
C SER A 173 30.37 -9.53 39.23
N ASN A 174 31.69 -9.85 39.09
CA ASN A 174 32.75 -9.22 39.87
C ASN A 174 32.48 -9.21 41.39
N LYS A 175 31.94 -10.34 41.91
CA LYS A 175 31.56 -10.53 43.34
C LYS A 175 30.39 -9.66 43.80
N ASN A 176 29.75 -8.88 42.94
CA ASN A 176 28.58 -8.06 43.26
C ASN A 176 27.32 -8.68 42.69
N ILE A 177 26.20 -8.59 43.41
CA ILE A 177 24.89 -8.92 42.88
C ILE A 177 24.44 -7.80 41.99
N ILE A 178 24.33 -8.07 40.69
CA ILE A 178 23.90 -7.10 39.67
C ILE A 178 22.42 -7.27 39.27
N GLY A 179 21.76 -8.30 39.74
CA GLY A 179 20.35 -8.54 39.43
C GLY A 179 19.86 -9.86 39.92
N LYS A 180 18.63 -10.20 39.54
CA LYS A 180 17.97 -11.46 39.94
C LYS A 180 17.05 -12.01 38.85
N VAL A 181 17.08 -13.32 38.66
CA VAL A 181 16.17 -14.10 37.83
C VAL A 181 15.03 -14.66 38.67
N PHE A 182 13.81 -14.50 38.18
CA PHE A 182 12.60 -15.14 38.73
C PHE A 182 11.98 -15.97 37.64
N VAL A 183 11.56 -17.20 37.97
CA VAL A 183 10.90 -18.11 37.04
C VAL A 183 9.55 -18.51 37.57
N ASN A 184 8.51 -18.25 36.80
CA ASN A 184 7.15 -18.67 37.13
C ASN A 184 6.69 -19.72 36.12
N LYS A 185 6.28 -20.88 36.62
CA LYS A 185 5.64 -21.93 35.83
C LYS A 185 4.21 -21.49 35.49
N GLN A 186 3.88 -21.51 34.23
CA GLN A 186 2.53 -21.23 33.73
C GLN A 186 1.74 -22.53 33.53
N THR A 187 0.44 -22.41 33.28
CA THR A 187 -0.38 -23.52 32.81
C THR A 187 0.18 -24.09 31.51
N LEU A 188 0.01 -25.39 31.28
CA LEU A 188 0.45 -26.10 30.07
C LEU A 188 1.99 -26.23 29.88
N GLY A 189 2.78 -26.04 30.96
CA GLY A 189 4.22 -26.32 30.90
C GLY A 189 5.08 -25.24 30.27
N SER A 190 4.56 -24.03 30.07
CA SER A 190 5.36 -22.86 29.72
C SER A 190 5.95 -22.20 30.97
N TYR A 191 7.01 -21.43 30.77
CA TYR A 191 7.68 -20.71 31.83
C TYR A 191 7.77 -19.23 31.48
N THR A 192 7.66 -18.36 32.51
CA THR A 192 7.92 -16.93 32.37
C THR A 192 9.13 -16.56 33.21
N TYR A 193 10.15 -16.05 32.53
CA TYR A 193 11.38 -15.55 33.15
C TYR A 193 11.27 -14.04 33.28
N TYR A 194 11.57 -13.54 34.48
CA TYR A 194 11.68 -12.11 34.78
C TYR A 194 13.12 -11.83 35.20
N ILE A 195 13.76 -10.88 34.56
CA ILE A 195 15.06 -10.39 34.94
C ILE A 195 14.89 -9.04 35.59
N LYS A 196 15.37 -8.90 36.81
CA LYS A 196 15.38 -7.65 37.56
C LYS A 196 16.80 -7.16 37.80
N ASP A 197 17.02 -5.85 37.88
CA ASP A 197 18.29 -5.26 38.30
C ASP A 197 18.50 -5.36 39.82
N ALA A 198 19.61 -4.84 40.33
CA ALA A 198 19.94 -4.84 41.78
C ALA A 198 18.98 -4.01 42.60
N LYS A 199 18.26 -3.04 42.04
CA LYS A 199 17.23 -2.24 42.67
C LYS A 199 15.84 -2.87 42.63
N GLY A 200 15.68 -4.01 41.94
CA GLY A 200 14.41 -4.72 41.79
C GLY A 200 13.55 -4.24 40.60
N ASN A 201 14.07 -3.33 39.76
CA ASN A 201 13.36 -2.92 38.57
C ASN A 201 13.34 -4.07 37.55
N GLN A 202 12.20 -4.30 36.89
CA GLN A 202 12.12 -5.32 35.85
C GLN A 202 12.84 -4.84 34.58
N ILE A 203 13.90 -5.53 34.20
CA ILE A 203 14.69 -5.24 33.01
C ILE A 203 14.12 -5.97 31.79
N ALA A 204 13.71 -7.24 31.96
CA ALA A 204 13.20 -8.04 30.87
C ALA A 204 12.19 -9.07 31.32
N LYS A 205 11.35 -9.50 30.37
CA LYS A 205 10.41 -10.61 30.48
C LYS A 205 10.54 -11.50 29.26
N LEU A 206 10.67 -12.81 29.47
CA LEU A 206 10.59 -13.84 28.43
C LEU A 206 9.48 -14.81 28.78
N GLU A 207 8.58 -15.09 27.85
CA GLU A 207 7.60 -16.18 27.95
C GLU A 207 8.03 -17.30 26.99
N THR A 208 8.30 -18.48 27.53
CA THR A 208 8.55 -19.67 26.70
C THR A 208 7.21 -20.28 26.29
N PRO A 209 7.00 -20.62 25.03
CA PRO A 209 5.76 -21.25 24.62
C PRO A 209 5.62 -22.65 25.23
N SER A 210 4.39 -23.05 25.51
CA SER A 210 4.06 -24.41 25.94
C SER A 210 4.17 -25.43 24.83
N TRP A 211 4.18 -24.97 23.60
CA TRP A 211 4.23 -25.80 22.40
C TRP A 211 5.15 -25.14 21.36
N THR A 212 6.03 -25.95 20.77
CA THR A 212 6.88 -25.56 19.66
C THR A 212 6.00 -25.42 18.40
N GLY A 213 5.55 -24.20 18.15
CA GLY A 213 4.91 -23.85 16.88
C GLY A 213 5.92 -23.81 15.72
N SER A 214 5.52 -23.26 14.61
CA SER A 214 6.35 -23.09 13.39
C SER A 214 7.50 -22.07 13.54
N SER A 215 7.72 -21.53 14.74
CA SER A 215 8.76 -20.53 15.02
C SER A 215 9.60 -20.97 16.22
N ASN A 216 10.92 -20.87 16.10
CA ASN A 216 11.87 -21.12 17.19
C ASN A 216 12.26 -19.85 17.94
N PHE A 217 11.45 -18.78 17.82
CA PHE A 217 11.71 -17.53 18.49
C PHE A 217 10.70 -17.23 19.57
N SER A 218 11.20 -16.78 20.72
CA SER A 218 10.40 -16.12 21.73
C SER A 218 10.81 -14.65 21.83
N PRO A 219 9.86 -13.71 21.88
CA PRO A 219 10.20 -12.31 22.06
C PRO A 219 10.56 -12.05 23.53
N ILE A 220 11.73 -11.47 23.77
CA ILE A 220 12.05 -10.84 25.05
C ILE A 220 11.47 -9.42 25.01
N THR A 221 10.64 -9.07 25.97
CA THR A 221 10.19 -7.69 26.19
C THR A 221 11.08 -7.04 27.24
N THR A 222 11.74 -5.94 26.88
CA THR A 222 12.65 -5.22 27.79
C THR A 222 11.97 -4.01 28.43
N CYS A 223 12.56 -3.47 29.49
CA CYS A 223 12.04 -2.33 30.25
C CYS A 223 11.82 -1.07 29.39
N ASP A 224 12.57 -0.91 28.32
CA ASP A 224 12.45 0.18 27.34
C ASP A 224 11.51 -0.16 26.17
N ASN A 225 10.67 -1.18 26.33
CA ASN A 225 9.74 -1.67 25.31
C ASN A 225 10.39 -2.12 23.98
N ASN A 226 11.69 -2.43 23.96
CA ASN A 226 12.30 -3.13 22.86
C ASN A 226 11.86 -4.59 22.89
N ARG A 227 11.86 -5.19 21.68
CA ARG A 227 11.65 -6.63 21.50
C ARG A 227 12.92 -7.24 20.96
N LEU A 228 13.58 -8.04 21.76
CA LEU A 228 14.73 -8.82 21.34
C LEU A 228 14.24 -10.21 20.91
N MET A 229 14.90 -10.80 19.92
CA MET A 229 14.61 -12.18 19.50
C MET A 229 15.44 -13.14 20.33
N PHE A 230 14.78 -14.10 20.93
CA PHE A 230 15.42 -15.15 21.71
C PHE A 230 15.21 -16.51 21.01
N LEU A 231 16.28 -17.21 20.71
CA LEU A 231 16.20 -18.56 20.17
C LEU A 231 15.82 -19.52 21.29
N GLU A 232 14.76 -20.30 21.07
CA GLU A 232 14.28 -21.23 22.09
C GLU A 232 15.31 -22.30 22.39
N TYR A 233 15.60 -22.45 23.69
CA TYR A 233 16.33 -23.59 24.21
C TYR A 233 15.33 -24.57 24.78
N LYS A 234 15.38 -25.82 24.32
CA LYS A 234 14.43 -26.88 24.69
C LYS A 234 14.48 -27.33 26.17
N SER A 235 15.34 -26.71 26.96
CA SER A 235 15.62 -27.08 28.35
C SER A 235 15.10 -26.09 29.40
N ALA A 236 14.02 -25.37 29.10
CA ALA A 236 13.37 -24.48 30.08
C ALA A 236 12.90 -25.29 31.28
N THR A 237 13.28 -24.90 32.49
CA THR A 237 12.95 -25.53 33.76
C THR A 237 12.41 -24.51 34.73
N GLN A 238 11.98 -24.95 35.90
CA GLN A 238 11.56 -24.07 37.00
C GLN A 238 12.74 -23.44 37.77
N LEU A 239 13.98 -23.85 37.43
CA LEU A 239 15.17 -23.40 38.13
C LEU A 239 15.62 -22.03 37.65
N PRO A 240 15.89 -21.06 38.55
CA PRO A 240 16.35 -19.72 38.16
C PRO A 240 17.74 -19.71 37.49
N ALA A 241 18.52 -20.77 37.64
CA ALA A 241 19.86 -20.93 37.11
C ALA A 241 19.92 -21.93 35.95
N ASP A 242 18.81 -22.14 35.23
CA ASP A 242 18.80 -23.04 34.08
C ASP A 242 19.49 -22.41 32.86
N ASN A 243 19.64 -23.21 31.81
CA ASN A 243 20.31 -22.79 30.59
C ASN A 243 19.56 -21.63 29.87
N VAL A 244 18.24 -21.58 29.97
CA VAL A 244 17.43 -20.48 29.38
C VAL A 244 17.74 -19.16 30.11
N ALA A 245 17.74 -19.17 31.44
CA ALA A 245 18.08 -18.00 32.24
C ALA A 245 19.52 -17.50 31.96
N LEU A 246 20.47 -18.44 31.82
CA LEU A 246 21.87 -18.11 31.55
C LEU A 246 22.00 -17.37 30.21
N HIS A 247 21.42 -17.90 29.13
CA HIS A 247 21.44 -17.26 27.82
C HIS A 247 20.61 -15.98 27.77
N LEU A 248 19.49 -15.90 28.49
CA LEU A 248 18.69 -14.68 28.59
C LEU A 248 19.47 -13.53 29.23
N VAL A 249 20.20 -13.79 30.32
CA VAL A 249 21.06 -12.79 30.94
C VAL A 249 22.23 -12.41 30.05
N ALA A 250 22.89 -13.39 29.41
CA ALA A 250 23.95 -13.12 28.43
C ALA A 250 23.48 -12.23 27.28
N LYS A 251 22.25 -12.52 26.76
CA LYS A 251 21.62 -11.71 25.74
C LYS A 251 21.44 -10.26 26.17
N LEU A 252 20.88 -10.05 27.37
CA LEU A 252 20.67 -8.67 27.88
C LEU A 252 21.99 -7.92 28.04
N LEU A 253 23.01 -8.57 28.62
CA LEU A 253 24.34 -7.97 28.77
C LEU A 253 24.97 -7.62 27.41
N SER A 254 24.88 -8.53 26.42
CA SER A 254 25.40 -8.32 25.07
C SER A 254 24.70 -7.18 24.32
N GLN A 255 23.44 -6.89 24.70
CA GLN A 255 22.61 -5.82 24.12
C GLN A 255 22.69 -4.50 24.91
N GLY A 256 23.64 -4.40 25.85
CA GLY A 256 23.94 -3.20 26.60
C GLY A 256 22.95 -2.91 27.73
N TYR A 257 22.40 -3.96 28.37
CA TYR A 257 21.70 -3.89 29.65
C TYR A 257 22.63 -4.36 30.75
N PRO A 258 23.46 -3.49 31.35
CA PRO A 258 24.56 -3.91 32.24
C PRO A 258 24.07 -4.52 33.56
N LEU A 259 22.77 -4.38 33.87
CA LEU A 259 22.18 -4.73 35.16
C LEU A 259 22.79 -3.89 36.30
N GLY A 260 22.59 -4.23 37.56
CA GLY A 260 22.99 -3.37 38.65
C GLY A 260 21.91 -2.33 38.99
N ASP A 261 22.30 -1.07 39.16
CA ASP A 261 21.34 0.03 39.37
C ASP A 261 21.03 0.71 38.00
N MET A 262 19.98 0.25 37.38
CA MET A 262 19.59 0.71 36.02
C MET A 262 18.55 1.84 36.02
N THR A 263 18.24 2.46 37.17
CA THR A 263 17.11 3.38 37.31
C THR A 263 17.18 4.54 36.29
N GLU A 264 18.33 5.20 36.18
CA GLU A 264 18.51 6.33 35.23
C GLU A 264 18.61 5.83 33.78
N ASP A 265 19.36 4.75 33.55
CA ASP A 265 19.46 4.14 32.20
C ASP A 265 18.09 3.74 31.65
N ILE A 266 17.19 3.25 32.51
CA ILE A 266 15.80 2.90 32.11
C ILE A 266 15.05 4.14 31.67
N LYS A 267 15.14 5.25 32.42
CA LYS A 267 14.47 6.51 32.05
C LYS A 267 14.97 7.02 30.70
N ASP A 268 16.28 7.11 30.50
CA ASP A 268 16.87 7.59 29.26
C ASP A 268 16.48 6.71 28.06
N ARG A 269 16.46 5.38 28.24
CA ARG A 269 16.02 4.44 27.21
C ARG A 269 14.55 4.60 26.87
N LEU A 270 13.67 4.80 27.87
CA LEU A 270 12.23 5.05 27.65
C LEU A 270 12.01 6.36 26.88
N GLU A 271 12.69 7.45 27.26
CA GLU A 271 12.59 8.73 26.56
C GLU A 271 13.07 8.62 25.10
N ASN A 272 14.23 8.01 24.89
CA ASN A 272 14.79 7.83 23.54
C ASN A 272 13.89 6.95 22.67
N ASN A 273 13.26 5.92 23.25
CA ASN A 273 12.29 5.10 22.53
C ASN A 273 10.99 5.84 22.22
N ALA A 274 10.51 6.67 23.13
CA ALA A 274 9.34 7.52 22.89
C ALA A 274 9.58 8.46 21.72
N LYS A 275 10.71 9.19 21.73
CA LYS A 275 11.13 10.09 20.64
C LYS A 275 11.28 9.36 19.29
N ARG A 276 11.87 8.15 19.32
CA ARG A 276 12.03 7.33 18.10
C ARG A 276 10.67 6.88 17.55
N LYS A 277 9.73 6.45 18.40
CA LYS A 277 8.37 6.05 18.00
C LYS A 277 7.59 7.23 17.42
N GLU A 278 7.68 8.40 18.04
CA GLU A 278 7.07 9.63 17.54
C GLU A 278 7.61 9.99 16.15
N GLN A 279 8.93 9.96 15.98
CA GLN A 279 9.54 10.23 14.68
C GLN A 279 9.15 9.19 13.61
N GLN A 280 9.04 7.91 13.98
CA GLN A 280 8.57 6.87 13.08
C GLN A 280 7.11 7.09 12.69
N ALA A 281 6.23 7.42 13.64
CA ALA A 281 4.83 7.72 13.38
C ALA A 281 4.68 8.92 12.43
N LEU A 282 5.44 10.00 12.67
CA LEU A 282 5.47 11.17 11.80
C LEU A 282 5.94 10.84 10.38
N ASN A 283 6.97 10.01 10.26
CA ASN A 283 7.47 9.58 8.95
C ASN A 283 6.47 8.69 8.20
N GLN A 284 5.80 7.78 8.92
CA GLN A 284 4.73 6.95 8.34
C GLN A 284 3.55 7.81 7.88
N GLU A 285 3.15 8.78 8.68
CA GLU A 285 2.09 9.71 8.31
C GLU A 285 2.44 10.51 7.05
N LYS A 286 3.65 11.08 6.97
CA LYS A 286 4.13 11.76 5.77
C LYS A 286 4.12 10.87 4.53
N GLN A 287 4.51 9.60 4.67
CA GLN A 287 4.47 8.64 3.57
C GLN A 287 3.04 8.32 3.14
N GLN A 288 2.10 8.14 4.08
CA GLN A 288 0.69 7.91 3.79
C GLN A 288 0.04 9.10 3.08
N VAL A 289 0.31 10.33 3.56
CA VAL A 289 -0.16 11.56 2.91
C VAL A 289 0.39 11.63 1.48
N LYS A 290 1.69 11.43 1.30
CA LYS A 290 2.30 11.44 -0.03
C LYS A 290 1.69 10.39 -0.95
N ALA A 291 1.53 9.16 -0.49
CA ALA A 291 0.91 8.09 -1.27
C ALA A 291 -0.54 8.41 -1.65
N ALA A 292 -1.31 9.02 -0.73
CA ALA A 292 -2.68 9.45 -1.01
C ALA A 292 -2.72 10.62 -2.03
N MET A 293 -1.77 11.56 -1.95
CA MET A 293 -1.63 12.64 -2.93
C MET A 293 -1.27 12.08 -4.32
N ASP A 294 -0.29 11.19 -4.40
CA ASP A 294 0.17 10.57 -5.65
C ASP A 294 -0.94 9.72 -6.32
N ALA A 295 -1.79 9.09 -5.51
CA ALA A 295 -2.93 8.29 -5.97
C ALA A 295 -4.20 9.13 -6.24
N SER A 296 -4.17 10.44 -6.01
CA SER A 296 -5.31 11.34 -6.22
C SER A 296 -5.37 11.85 -7.67
N VAL A 297 -6.57 12.30 -8.07
CA VAL A 297 -6.75 13.02 -9.34
C VAL A 297 -6.44 14.50 -9.20
N ASN A 298 -6.06 14.94 -8.02
CA ASN A 298 -5.67 16.33 -7.74
C ASN A 298 -4.41 16.72 -8.54
N ILE A 299 -4.30 18.00 -8.77
CA ILE A 299 -3.13 18.60 -9.42
C ILE A 299 -2.43 19.45 -8.37
N TYR A 300 -1.14 19.22 -8.21
CA TYR A 300 -0.34 19.92 -7.20
C TYR A 300 0.85 20.62 -7.84
N ASN A 301 0.93 21.94 -7.68
CA ASN A 301 2.09 22.76 -8.08
C ASN A 301 2.67 22.42 -9.45
N THR A 302 1.81 22.10 -10.42
CA THR A 302 2.22 21.67 -11.75
C THR A 302 2.40 22.91 -12.62
N PRO A 303 3.55 23.10 -13.29
CA PRO A 303 3.76 24.21 -14.22
C PRO A 303 2.70 24.23 -15.30
N GLY A 304 2.10 25.41 -15.53
CA GLY A 304 1.03 25.54 -16.50
C GLY A 304 0.61 26.99 -16.77
N LYS A 305 -0.43 27.12 -17.58
CA LYS A 305 -0.95 28.39 -18.06
C LYS A 305 -2.45 28.46 -17.85
N VAL A 306 -2.93 29.57 -17.34
CA VAL A 306 -4.35 29.92 -17.23
C VAL A 306 -4.68 30.91 -18.32
N ILE A 307 -5.76 30.66 -19.05
CA ILE A 307 -6.29 31.54 -20.09
C ILE A 307 -7.72 31.94 -19.71
N LEU A 308 -8.01 33.21 -19.58
CA LEU A 308 -9.34 33.75 -19.31
C LEU A 308 -10.14 33.96 -20.58
N LYS A 309 -11.45 34.14 -20.46
CA LYS A 309 -12.36 34.41 -21.61
C LYS A 309 -12.00 35.66 -22.41
N ASP A 310 -11.38 36.65 -21.79
CA ASP A 310 -10.91 37.89 -22.44
C ASP A 310 -9.56 37.72 -23.16
N GLY A 311 -9.00 36.50 -23.17
CA GLY A 311 -7.70 36.21 -23.73
C GLY A 311 -6.51 36.51 -22.80
N THR A 312 -6.75 37.06 -21.61
CA THR A 312 -5.69 37.30 -20.62
C THR A 312 -5.06 35.98 -20.20
N THR A 313 -3.73 35.92 -20.14
CA THR A 313 -2.99 34.73 -19.79
C THR A 313 -2.10 34.93 -18.59
N ALA A 314 -1.94 33.90 -17.76
CA ALA A 314 -1.00 33.87 -16.64
C ALA A 314 -0.34 32.50 -16.54
N GLU A 315 0.97 32.49 -16.27
CA GLU A 315 1.78 31.27 -16.16
C GLU A 315 2.34 31.13 -14.75
N GLY A 316 2.45 29.90 -14.28
CA GLY A 316 2.95 29.59 -12.95
C GLY A 316 2.67 28.12 -12.55
N ALA A 317 2.88 27.82 -11.28
CA ALA A 317 2.55 26.51 -10.72
C ALA A 317 1.06 26.45 -10.37
N ILE A 318 0.35 25.44 -10.89
CA ILE A 318 -1.10 25.32 -10.76
C ILE A 318 -1.44 24.19 -9.79
N THR A 319 -2.37 24.48 -8.89
CA THR A 319 -2.99 23.49 -7.98
C THR A 319 -4.50 23.49 -8.17
N ILE A 320 -5.09 22.30 -8.39
CA ILE A 320 -6.53 22.09 -8.43
C ILE A 320 -6.86 20.87 -7.57
N LEU A 321 -7.70 21.03 -6.57
CA LEU A 321 -8.14 19.95 -5.70
C LEU A 321 -9.51 19.45 -6.14
N PHE A 322 -9.60 18.22 -6.63
CA PHE A 322 -10.85 17.57 -7.03
C PHE A 322 -11.40 16.66 -5.94
N GLU A 323 -10.53 16.13 -5.07
CA GLU A 323 -10.91 15.23 -3.97
C GLU A 323 -10.14 15.55 -2.69
N SER A 324 -10.73 15.21 -1.54
CA SER A 324 -10.08 15.36 -0.22
C SER A 324 -9.11 14.21 0.02
N ILE A 325 -7.86 14.52 0.37
CA ILE A 325 -6.84 13.54 0.73
C ILE A 325 -7.18 12.86 2.06
N GLU A 326 -7.70 13.58 3.03
CA GLU A 326 -8.10 13.04 4.33
C GLU A 326 -9.17 11.96 4.18
N LYS A 327 -10.19 12.22 3.35
CA LYS A 327 -11.21 11.23 3.03
C LYS A 327 -10.62 10.01 2.32
N LYS A 328 -9.65 10.20 1.43
CA LYS A 328 -8.95 9.11 0.73
C LYS A 328 -8.10 8.27 1.68
N MET A 329 -7.57 8.87 2.73
CA MET A 329 -6.84 8.17 3.81
C MET A 329 -7.77 7.46 4.81
N GLY A 330 -9.08 7.48 4.61
CA GLY A 330 -10.05 6.89 5.54
C GLY A 330 -10.23 7.68 6.85
N ARG A 331 -9.72 8.91 6.92
CA ARG A 331 -9.84 9.80 8.09
C ARG A 331 -11.07 10.70 8.07
N GLY A 332 -11.89 10.59 7.04
CA GLY A 332 -13.13 11.36 6.92
C GLY A 332 -14.13 10.93 7.99
N ILE A 333 -14.60 11.85 8.82
CA ILE A 333 -15.66 11.61 9.77
C ILE A 333 -16.94 11.37 8.96
N SER A 334 -17.43 10.14 9.02
CA SER A 334 -18.70 9.77 8.40
C SER A 334 -19.82 10.58 9.06
N GLY A 335 -20.45 11.48 8.30
CA GLY A 335 -21.68 12.16 8.71
C GLY A 335 -21.57 13.64 9.07
N ILE A 336 -20.39 14.25 9.09
CA ILE A 336 -20.27 15.70 9.20
C ILE A 336 -20.05 16.26 7.80
N ILE A 337 -21.00 17.05 7.31
CA ILE A 337 -20.80 17.90 6.12
C ILE A 337 -19.79 18.95 6.57
N ASP A 338 -18.56 18.84 6.10
CA ASP A 338 -17.55 19.87 6.29
C ASP A 338 -17.97 21.09 5.44
N LEU A 339 -18.66 22.03 6.11
CA LEU A 339 -19.16 23.25 5.48
C LEU A 339 -18.02 24.20 5.07
N ASP A 340 -16.82 24.00 5.61
CA ASP A 340 -15.62 24.79 5.32
C ASP A 340 -14.68 24.13 4.31
N ALA A 341 -14.98 22.91 3.85
CA ALA A 341 -14.18 22.29 2.81
C ALA A 341 -14.21 23.15 1.56
N PRO A 342 -13.05 23.57 1.01
CA PRO A 342 -13.01 24.31 -0.23
C PRO A 342 -13.77 23.51 -1.28
N ALA A 343 -14.68 24.18 -2.01
CA ALA A 343 -15.54 23.51 -2.99
C ALA A 343 -14.66 22.86 -4.05
N LEU A 344 -14.45 21.55 -3.89
CA LEU A 344 -13.53 20.74 -4.67
C LEU A 344 -13.84 20.86 -6.17
N GLY A 345 -12.80 21.02 -6.99
CA GLY A 345 -12.91 21.18 -8.44
C GLY A 345 -13.40 22.55 -8.92
N THR A 346 -13.73 23.49 -8.03
CA THR A 346 -14.30 24.79 -8.43
C THR A 346 -13.30 25.93 -8.54
N THR A 347 -12.11 25.75 -7.99
CA THR A 347 -11.06 26.78 -7.95
C THR A 347 -9.71 26.18 -8.31
N ALA A 348 -8.99 26.89 -9.16
CA ALA A 348 -7.58 26.67 -9.44
C ALA A 348 -6.75 27.76 -8.77
N LEU A 349 -5.67 27.38 -8.11
CA LEU A 349 -4.69 28.24 -7.50
C LEU A 349 -3.47 28.33 -8.41
N LEU A 350 -3.10 29.50 -8.84
CA LEU A 350 -1.87 29.79 -9.59
C LEU A 350 -0.87 30.44 -8.65
N THR A 351 0.27 29.79 -8.44
CA THR A 351 1.40 30.32 -7.68
C THR A 351 2.48 30.82 -8.66
N GLN A 352 2.82 32.08 -8.59
CA GLN A 352 3.92 32.68 -9.34
C GLN A 352 5.07 33.00 -8.39
N THR A 353 6.29 32.77 -8.84
CA THR A 353 7.50 33.11 -8.08
C THR A 353 8.26 34.18 -8.86
N ASP A 354 8.51 35.33 -8.23
CA ASP A 354 9.29 36.41 -8.84
C ASP A 354 10.80 36.10 -8.85
N ALA A 355 11.57 36.98 -9.47
CA ALA A 355 13.05 36.84 -9.53
C ALA A 355 13.72 36.87 -8.14
N ASN A 356 13.05 37.39 -7.13
CA ASN A 356 13.54 37.49 -5.75
C ASN A 356 13.10 36.30 -4.91
N GLY A 357 12.34 35.33 -5.49
CA GLY A 357 11.84 34.15 -4.79
C GLY A 357 10.51 34.40 -4.03
N ASN A 358 9.92 35.59 -4.12
CA ASN A 358 8.62 35.85 -3.48
C ASN A 358 7.51 35.14 -4.23
N LYS A 359 6.61 34.50 -3.49
CA LYS A 359 5.47 33.80 -4.06
C LYS A 359 4.21 34.67 -3.97
N THR A 360 3.53 34.78 -5.09
CA THR A 360 2.19 35.36 -5.16
C THR A 360 1.20 34.29 -5.60
N GLU A 361 0.02 34.29 -4.98
CA GLU A 361 -1.03 33.33 -5.27
C GLU A 361 -2.27 34.06 -5.82
N LYS A 362 -2.80 33.54 -6.93
CA LYS A 362 -4.03 33.99 -7.53
C LYS A 362 -5.02 32.86 -7.73
N LYS A 363 -6.27 33.09 -7.31
CA LYS A 363 -7.37 32.15 -7.44
C LYS A 363 -8.16 32.41 -8.70
N TYR A 364 -8.44 31.37 -9.48
CA TYR A 364 -9.29 31.40 -10.66
C TYR A 364 -10.47 30.45 -10.42
N LYS A 365 -11.69 30.98 -10.54
CA LYS A 365 -12.90 30.18 -10.33
C LYS A 365 -13.34 29.52 -11.63
N ALA A 366 -13.82 28.32 -11.58
CA ALA A 366 -14.38 27.59 -12.72
C ALA A 366 -15.58 28.34 -13.35
N SER A 367 -16.33 29.11 -12.54
CA SER A 367 -17.45 29.95 -13.02
C SER A 367 -17.01 31.09 -13.94
N GLU A 368 -15.74 31.46 -13.91
CA GLU A 368 -15.18 32.50 -14.80
C GLU A 368 -14.89 31.97 -16.20
N GLY A 369 -15.01 30.66 -16.41
CA GLY A 369 -14.78 29.99 -17.67
C GLY A 369 -13.31 29.96 -18.08
N ALA A 370 -12.40 29.95 -17.08
CA ALA A 370 -10.98 29.86 -17.32
C ALA A 370 -10.61 28.50 -17.96
N MET A 371 -9.71 28.55 -18.95
CA MET A 371 -9.05 27.38 -19.53
C MET A 371 -7.67 27.22 -18.88
N ILE A 372 -7.36 26.02 -18.43
CA ILE A 372 -6.08 25.71 -17.79
C ILE A 372 -5.35 24.67 -18.62
N HIS A 373 -4.10 24.97 -18.97
CA HIS A 373 -3.23 24.07 -19.72
C HIS A 373 -2.00 23.73 -18.89
N PHE A 374 -1.69 22.45 -18.77
CA PHE A 374 -0.44 21.96 -18.20
C PHE A 374 -0.08 20.59 -18.79
N ASN A 375 1.21 20.39 -19.11
CA ASN A 375 1.68 19.22 -19.86
C ASN A 375 0.82 19.03 -21.14
N ASN A 376 0.30 17.81 -21.34
CA ASN A 376 -0.58 17.46 -22.45
C ASN A 376 -2.07 17.47 -22.07
N ARG A 377 -2.45 18.11 -20.96
CA ARG A 377 -3.82 18.13 -20.43
C ARG A 377 -4.35 19.54 -20.40
N SER A 378 -5.66 19.67 -20.61
CA SER A 378 -6.37 20.93 -20.50
C SER A 378 -7.62 20.76 -19.65
N PHE A 379 -7.98 21.80 -18.92
CA PHE A 379 -9.19 21.84 -18.10
C PHE A 379 -9.98 23.09 -18.40
N LEU A 380 -11.29 22.95 -18.55
CA LEU A 380 -12.22 24.07 -18.77
C LEU A 380 -13.11 24.25 -17.55
N GLY A 381 -13.15 25.45 -17.02
CA GLY A 381 -14.11 25.83 -15.99
C GLY A 381 -15.48 26.13 -16.62
N CYS A 382 -16.49 25.33 -16.27
CA CYS A 382 -17.86 25.60 -16.73
C CYS A 382 -18.89 24.95 -15.78
N LYS A 383 -20.17 25.33 -15.99
CA LYS A 383 -21.30 24.72 -15.28
C LYS A 383 -21.71 23.45 -16.01
N GLY A 384 -21.91 22.35 -15.28
CA GLY A 384 -22.45 21.10 -15.84
C GLY A 384 -23.95 21.00 -15.61
N SER A 385 -24.68 20.40 -16.58
CA SER A 385 -26.15 20.21 -16.53
C SER A 385 -26.53 18.77 -16.17
N LYS A 386 -25.90 18.18 -15.16
CA LYS A 386 -26.35 16.86 -14.69
C LYS A 386 -27.59 17.04 -13.81
N ASP A 387 -28.75 16.58 -14.28
CA ASP A 387 -29.95 16.52 -13.46
C ASP A 387 -29.79 15.47 -12.35
N GLY A 388 -30.24 15.83 -11.14
CA GLY A 388 -30.21 14.91 -10.00
C GLY A 388 -31.07 13.68 -10.26
N VAL A 389 -30.46 12.50 -10.29
CA VAL A 389 -31.19 11.24 -10.34
C VAL A 389 -31.51 10.81 -8.91
N LEU A 390 -32.79 10.69 -8.60
CA LEU A 390 -33.28 10.01 -7.38
C LEU A 390 -32.97 8.53 -7.49
N ASN A 391 -31.89 8.09 -6.88
CA ASN A 391 -31.62 6.65 -6.73
C ASN A 391 -32.33 6.11 -5.49
N ASN A 392 -33.50 5.52 -5.69
CA ASN A 392 -34.14 4.67 -4.70
C ASN A 392 -33.44 3.30 -4.67
N VAL A 393 -32.40 3.16 -3.87
CA VAL A 393 -31.82 1.85 -3.57
C VAL A 393 -32.01 1.58 -2.09
N GLY A 394 -32.89 0.64 -1.77
CA GLY A 394 -32.96 0.03 -0.44
C GLY A 394 -33.45 0.93 0.71
N GLY A 395 -34.54 1.68 0.53
CA GLY A 395 -35.23 2.32 1.65
C GLY A 395 -34.57 3.54 2.30
N SER A 396 -33.46 4.01 1.77
CA SER A 396 -32.81 5.26 2.14
C SER A 396 -32.71 6.16 0.91
N SER A 397 -33.49 7.23 0.88
CA SER A 397 -33.44 8.24 -0.18
C SER A 397 -32.21 9.11 0.00
N SER A 398 -31.12 8.78 -0.67
CA SER A 398 -30.03 9.72 -0.87
C SER A 398 -30.38 10.64 -2.01
N ILE A 399 -30.71 11.90 -1.71
CA ILE A 399 -30.87 12.95 -2.69
C ILE A 399 -29.47 13.33 -3.19
N ASN A 400 -29.05 12.74 -4.30
CA ASN A 400 -27.93 13.28 -5.07
C ASN A 400 -28.43 14.57 -5.72
N ILE A 401 -28.25 15.70 -5.06
CA ILE A 401 -28.46 17.01 -5.64
C ILE A 401 -27.46 17.11 -6.79
N GLY A 402 -27.95 16.98 -8.02
CA GLY A 402 -27.14 17.16 -9.23
C GLY A 402 -26.36 18.45 -9.12
N THR A 403 -25.06 18.36 -9.25
CA THR A 403 -24.17 19.52 -9.06
C THR A 403 -24.31 20.45 -10.25
N ARG A 404 -25.24 21.38 -10.18
CA ARG A 404 -25.30 22.58 -11.05
C ARG A 404 -24.19 23.59 -10.70
N ARG A 405 -23.11 23.11 -10.09
CA ARG A 405 -21.97 23.98 -9.73
C ARG A 405 -20.99 24.05 -10.88
N SER A 406 -20.40 25.23 -11.06
CA SER A 406 -19.27 25.37 -11.97
C SER A 406 -18.06 24.65 -11.38
N GLN A 407 -17.41 23.83 -12.20
CA GLN A 407 -16.20 23.11 -11.83
C GLN A 407 -15.27 22.98 -13.03
N PHE A 408 -14.04 22.57 -12.79
CA PHE A 408 -13.09 22.29 -13.86
C PHE A 408 -13.30 20.86 -14.37
N PHE A 409 -13.53 20.77 -15.68
CA PHE A 409 -13.63 19.49 -16.41
C PHE A 409 -12.38 19.30 -17.27
N GLU A 410 -11.90 18.09 -17.40
CA GLU A 410 -10.81 17.76 -18.31
C GLU A 410 -11.32 17.79 -19.76
N VAL A 411 -10.59 18.46 -20.62
CA VAL A 411 -10.91 18.57 -22.05
C VAL A 411 -10.36 17.34 -22.75
N LEU A 412 -11.24 16.49 -23.29
CA LEU A 412 -10.84 15.32 -24.10
C LEU A 412 -10.69 15.68 -25.58
N TYR A 413 -11.53 16.60 -26.05
CA TYR A 413 -11.54 17.02 -27.44
C TYR A 413 -11.93 18.50 -27.56
N ASN A 414 -11.34 19.21 -28.52
CA ASN A 414 -11.62 20.58 -28.89
C ASN A 414 -11.63 20.68 -30.44
N ASP A 415 -12.73 21.17 -31.01
CA ASP A 415 -12.90 21.30 -32.45
C ASP A 415 -12.21 22.56 -33.06
N GLY A 416 -11.53 23.33 -32.23
CA GLY A 416 -10.95 24.63 -32.62
C GLY A 416 -11.95 25.76 -32.80
N LYS A 417 -13.27 25.49 -32.61
CA LYS A 417 -14.37 26.46 -32.71
C LYS A 417 -15.07 26.71 -31.38
N GLU A 418 -14.35 26.40 -30.26
CA GLU A 418 -14.83 26.53 -28.88
C GLU A 418 -15.95 25.54 -28.50
N ASN A 419 -16.03 24.38 -29.20
CA ASN A 419 -16.83 23.25 -28.77
C ASN A 419 -15.94 22.18 -28.21
N PHE A 420 -16.34 21.58 -27.08
CA PHE A 420 -15.49 20.67 -26.31
C PHE A 420 -16.24 19.41 -25.89
N ILE A 421 -15.57 18.26 -25.92
CA ILE A 421 -15.96 17.10 -25.12
C ILE A 421 -15.16 17.14 -23.83
N LEU A 422 -15.88 17.11 -22.74
CA LEU A 422 -15.35 17.24 -21.39
C LEU A 422 -15.57 15.96 -20.61
N GLN A 423 -14.67 15.67 -19.68
CA GLN A 423 -14.76 14.54 -18.77
C GLN A 423 -14.73 15.02 -17.33
N HIS A 424 -15.53 14.38 -16.47
CA HIS A 424 -15.47 14.66 -15.03
C HIS A 424 -14.17 14.10 -14.44
N PRO A 425 -13.36 14.89 -13.69
CA PRO A 425 -12.05 14.43 -13.21
C PRO A 425 -12.11 13.25 -12.24
N LEU A 426 -13.15 13.19 -11.38
CA LEU A 426 -13.34 12.11 -10.41
C LEU A 426 -14.05 10.88 -11.00
N ASP A 427 -14.88 11.08 -12.02
CA ASP A 427 -15.57 10.01 -12.73
C ASP A 427 -15.23 10.05 -14.22
N LYS A 428 -14.17 9.34 -14.57
CA LYS A 428 -13.70 9.27 -15.96
C LYS A 428 -14.70 8.64 -16.93
N GLY A 429 -15.80 8.09 -16.43
CA GLY A 429 -16.94 7.65 -17.24
C GLY A 429 -17.89 8.77 -17.63
N GLU A 430 -18.00 9.82 -16.82
CA GLU A 430 -18.95 10.91 -17.05
C GLU A 430 -18.45 11.88 -18.11
N LEU A 431 -19.22 12.02 -19.19
CA LEU A 431 -18.91 12.87 -20.32
C LEU A 431 -19.92 14.00 -20.48
N TYR A 432 -19.44 15.13 -20.96
CA TYR A 432 -20.22 16.35 -21.20
C TYR A 432 -19.85 16.98 -22.54
N LEU A 433 -20.81 17.61 -23.20
CA LEU A 433 -20.63 18.42 -24.39
C LEU A 433 -20.80 19.89 -24.05
N LYS A 434 -19.76 20.69 -24.22
CA LYS A 434 -19.80 22.14 -24.07
C LYS A 434 -19.77 22.78 -25.45
N LEU A 435 -20.85 23.46 -25.80
CA LEU A 435 -20.97 24.22 -27.05
C LEU A 435 -20.61 25.72 -26.81
N LYS A 436 -20.10 26.38 -27.83
CA LYS A 436 -19.71 27.80 -27.78
C LYS A 436 -20.85 28.69 -27.33
N ASN A 437 -22.05 28.44 -27.84
CA ASN A 437 -23.25 29.23 -27.62
C ASN A 437 -24.10 28.82 -26.42
N LYS A 438 -23.62 27.88 -25.60
CA LYS A 438 -24.30 27.40 -24.38
C LYS A 438 -23.43 27.68 -23.15
N ASP A 439 -24.03 28.23 -22.09
CA ASP A 439 -23.31 28.49 -20.83
C ASP A 439 -23.01 27.24 -20.04
N GLU A 440 -23.88 26.21 -20.18
CA GLU A 440 -23.77 24.95 -19.47
C GLU A 440 -23.24 23.84 -20.40
N ALA A 441 -22.44 22.93 -19.85
CA ALA A 441 -22.03 21.69 -20.49
C ALA A 441 -23.13 20.64 -20.34
N ILE A 442 -23.56 20.04 -21.44
CA ILE A 442 -24.65 19.08 -21.53
C ILE A 442 -24.11 17.70 -21.13
N TYR A 443 -24.74 17.04 -20.16
CA TYR A 443 -24.37 15.68 -19.74
C TYR A 443 -24.71 14.66 -20.84
N LEU A 444 -23.72 13.90 -21.29
CA LEU A 444 -23.86 12.88 -22.35
C LEU A 444 -24.09 11.47 -21.81
N GLY A 445 -23.79 11.21 -20.54
CA GLY A 445 -23.91 9.90 -19.94
C GLY A 445 -22.62 9.43 -19.21
N ASN A 446 -22.67 8.23 -18.67
CA ASN A 446 -21.53 7.59 -18.01
C ASN A 446 -21.14 6.32 -18.76
N LYS A 447 -19.91 6.25 -19.25
CA LYS A 447 -19.32 5.10 -19.95
C LYS A 447 -19.42 3.78 -19.16
N ALA A 448 -19.25 3.85 -17.84
CA ALA A 448 -19.26 2.68 -16.97
C ALA A 448 -20.67 2.04 -16.81
N LEU A 449 -21.74 2.81 -17.03
CA LEU A 449 -23.13 2.35 -16.93
C LEU A 449 -23.68 1.77 -18.23
N LEU A 450 -22.87 1.70 -19.28
CA LEU A 450 -23.25 1.28 -20.62
C LEU A 450 -23.43 -0.25 -20.79
N GLY A 451 -23.62 -0.97 -19.68
CA GLY A 451 -23.92 -2.41 -19.67
C GLY A 451 -25.39 -2.77 -19.92
N SER A 452 -26.32 -1.79 -19.86
CA SER A 452 -27.75 -2.05 -20.07
C SER A 452 -28.12 -1.99 -21.57
N ARG A 453 -29.07 -2.84 -21.98
CA ARG A 453 -29.49 -2.94 -23.39
C ARG A 453 -30.02 -1.63 -23.99
N SER A 454 -30.60 -0.75 -23.16
CA SER A 454 -31.15 0.54 -23.59
C SER A 454 -30.10 1.61 -23.85
N GLU A 455 -28.86 1.41 -23.40
CA GLU A 455 -27.79 2.41 -23.50
C GLU A 455 -26.72 2.08 -24.53
N LYS A 456 -26.81 0.94 -25.22
CA LYS A 456 -25.87 0.57 -26.30
C LYS A 456 -25.80 1.63 -27.41
N SER A 457 -26.91 2.27 -27.71
CA SER A 457 -26.96 3.34 -28.71
C SER A 457 -26.24 4.61 -28.22
N LYS A 458 -26.41 4.96 -26.94
CA LYS A 458 -25.71 6.09 -26.33
C LYS A 458 -24.20 5.83 -26.26
N ALA A 459 -23.80 4.58 -25.93
CA ALA A 459 -22.41 4.16 -25.95
C ALA A 459 -21.77 4.31 -27.31
N LYS A 460 -22.46 3.84 -28.33
CA LYS A 460 -21.99 3.90 -29.73
C LYS A 460 -21.79 5.35 -30.16
N LEU A 461 -22.77 6.22 -29.88
CA LEU A 461 -22.65 7.64 -30.16
C LEU A 461 -21.51 8.32 -29.42
N THR A 462 -21.34 8.03 -28.12
CA THR A 462 -20.24 8.57 -27.32
C THR A 462 -18.89 8.10 -27.84
N THR A 463 -18.80 6.84 -28.30
CA THR A 463 -17.57 6.29 -28.91
C THR A 463 -17.28 6.92 -30.27
N GLU A 464 -18.31 7.09 -31.10
CA GLU A 464 -18.21 7.81 -32.39
C GLU A 464 -17.77 9.27 -32.18
N TYR A 465 -18.27 9.93 -31.13
CA TYR A 465 -17.84 11.26 -30.73
C TYR A 465 -16.36 11.33 -30.37
N LEU A 466 -15.91 10.41 -29.55
CA LEU A 466 -14.52 10.37 -29.12
C LEU A 466 -13.55 9.99 -30.25
N GLN A 467 -14.05 9.38 -31.32
CA GLN A 467 -13.28 8.99 -32.50
C GLN A 467 -13.40 10.00 -33.66
N CYS A 468 -14.35 10.95 -33.56
CA CYS A 468 -14.60 11.90 -34.62
C CYS A 468 -13.63 13.10 -34.54
N PRO A 469 -12.83 13.39 -35.58
CA PRO A 469 -11.88 14.50 -35.59
C PRO A 469 -12.54 15.89 -35.65
N SER A 470 -13.83 15.97 -35.91
CA SER A 470 -14.59 17.23 -35.92
C SER A 470 -16.01 17.02 -35.39
N ILE A 471 -16.36 17.75 -34.34
CA ILE A 471 -17.73 17.82 -33.86
C ILE A 471 -18.48 18.81 -34.75
N ASP A 472 -19.43 18.33 -35.51
CA ASP A 472 -20.38 19.20 -36.19
C ASP A 472 -21.38 19.76 -35.17
N ALA A 473 -21.13 20.95 -34.69
CA ALA A 473 -21.93 21.62 -33.67
C ALA A 473 -23.40 21.81 -34.13
N THR A 474 -23.65 21.91 -35.44
CA THR A 474 -25.01 22.07 -35.96
C THR A 474 -25.80 20.79 -35.89
N LYS A 475 -25.17 19.67 -36.02
CA LYS A 475 -25.76 18.33 -35.89
C LYS A 475 -26.25 18.04 -34.47
N TYR A 476 -25.72 18.76 -33.47
CA TYR A 476 -25.98 18.53 -32.06
C TYR A 476 -26.61 19.71 -31.33
N ASP A 477 -26.89 20.82 -32.07
CA ASP A 477 -27.54 22.01 -31.49
C ASP A 477 -28.96 21.76 -31.05
N THR A 478 -29.57 20.74 -31.53
CA THR A 478 -30.92 20.34 -31.13
C THR A 478 -31.01 19.81 -29.75
N THR A 479 -30.00 19.91 -29.04
CA THR A 479 -30.25 19.70 -27.94
C THR A 479 -30.25 19.06 -26.96
N THR A 480 -30.22 18.32 -27.03
CA THR A 480 -30.49 17.43 -25.96
C THR A 480 -29.84 16.13 -26.27
N ILE A 481 -29.54 15.34 -25.20
CA ILE A 481 -29.29 13.92 -25.24
C ILE A 481 -30.28 13.21 -26.17
N ASP A 482 -31.48 13.75 -26.34
CA ASP A 482 -32.52 13.24 -27.26
C ASP A 482 -32.19 13.45 -28.74
N GLY A 483 -31.46 14.48 -29.08
CA GLY A 483 -30.88 14.65 -30.42
C GLY A 483 -29.71 13.73 -30.73
N LEU A 484 -29.21 13.02 -29.72
CA LEU A 484 -28.14 12.01 -29.81
C LEU A 484 -28.71 10.57 -29.80
N LYS A 485 -30.04 10.41 -29.68
CA LYS A 485 -30.76 9.14 -29.85
C LYS A 485 -31.10 8.92 -31.31
#